data_c4475ddc16e2104c29ca987beaa7c660
#
_entry.id   c4475ddc16e2104c29ca987beaa7c660
#
_cell.length_a   1.000
_cell.length_b   1.000
_cell.length_c   1.000
_cell.angle_alpha   90.00
_cell.angle_beta   90.00
_cell.angle_gamma   90.00
#
_symmetry.space_group_name_H-M   'P 1'
#
loop_
_entity.id
_entity.type
_entity.pdbx_description
1 polymer ?
#
loop_
_entity_poly.entity_id
_entity_poly.type
_entity_poly.pdbx_seq_one_letter_code
_entity_poly.pdbx_strand_id
1 'polypeptide(L)'
;MLEPIIRQNAFGGKGEVTLRPLLTDEQKNEKIQMYAEVTIPEGASLGIHRHRGNAESYYILAGTDLYTDDGKTYEVHAGDTTYCADGHCHGLENTGDGDLKFMALIIPS
;
A
#
# COMPACT_ATOMS: atom_id res chain seq x y z
N MET A 1 -19.29 -2.38 9.19
CA MET A 1 -17.93 -1.88 8.89
C MET A 1 -16.92 -2.98 9.17
N LEU A 2 -15.98 -3.17 8.29
CA LEU A 2 -14.94 -4.16 8.45
C LEU A 2 -13.88 -3.69 9.44
N GLU A 3 -13.34 -4.64 10.21
CA GLU A 3 -12.34 -4.32 11.21
C GLU A 3 -11.01 -3.94 10.57
N PRO A 4 -10.34 -2.89 11.07
CA PRO A 4 -9.01 -2.55 10.59
C PRO A 4 -8.00 -3.63 11.01
N ILE A 5 -6.97 -3.78 10.19
CA ILE A 5 -5.88 -4.72 10.41
C ILE A 5 -4.63 -3.89 10.71
N ILE A 6 -3.98 -4.18 11.82
CA ILE A 6 -2.77 -3.48 12.25
C ILE A 6 -1.57 -4.40 12.05
N ARG A 7 -0.51 -3.89 11.40
CA ARG A 7 0.73 -4.63 11.15
C ARG A 7 1.91 -3.86 11.71
N GLN A 8 2.78 -4.58 12.41
CA GLN A 8 4.05 -4.01 12.89
C GLN A 8 5.14 -4.42 11.92
N ASN A 9 5.96 -3.46 11.50
CA ASN A 9 7.12 -3.69 10.64
C ASN A 9 6.78 -4.50 9.38
N ALA A 10 5.72 -4.09 8.70
CA ALA A 10 5.18 -4.82 7.53
C ALA A 10 6.25 -4.98 6.44
N PHE A 11 6.45 -6.21 5.98
CA PHE A 11 7.44 -6.57 4.95
C PHE A 11 8.87 -6.16 5.30
N GLY A 12 9.20 -6.13 6.60
CA GLY A 12 10.50 -5.66 7.05
C GLY A 12 10.63 -4.14 7.11
N GLY A 13 9.53 -3.43 6.95
CA GLY A 13 9.49 -1.99 7.12
C GLY A 13 9.51 -1.57 8.58
N LYS A 14 9.14 -0.32 8.84
CA LYS A 14 9.26 0.29 10.15
C LYS A 14 7.91 0.80 10.65
N GLY A 15 7.62 0.51 11.91
CA GLY A 15 6.47 1.07 12.61
C GLY A 15 5.16 0.36 12.35
N GLU A 16 4.09 0.96 12.86
CA GLU A 16 2.75 0.41 12.81
C GLU A 16 2.00 0.96 11.60
N VAL A 17 1.46 0.07 10.78
CA VAL A 17 0.62 0.47 9.65
C VAL A 17 -0.78 -0.11 9.83
N THR A 18 -1.79 0.61 9.35
CA THR A 18 -3.19 0.21 9.47
C THR A 18 -3.80 0.02 8.09
N LEU A 19 -4.40 -1.16 7.85
CA LEU A 19 -5.20 -1.44 6.67
C LEU A 19 -6.66 -1.49 7.07
N ARG A 20 -7.50 -0.74 6.39
CA ARG A 20 -8.94 -0.84 6.56
C ARG A 20 -9.53 -1.51 5.32
N PRO A 21 -9.89 -2.80 5.37
CA PRO A 21 -10.56 -3.45 4.24
C PRO A 21 -11.90 -2.77 3.95
N LEU A 22 -12.22 -2.62 2.68
CA LEU A 22 -13.45 -1.94 2.25
C LEU A 22 -14.46 -2.89 1.62
N LEU A 23 -14.04 -4.11 1.28
CA LEU A 23 -14.92 -5.12 0.71
C LEU A 23 -14.77 -6.43 1.49
N THR A 24 -15.88 -7.14 1.65
CA THR A 24 -15.87 -8.51 2.19
C THR A 24 -15.33 -9.48 1.13
N ASP A 25 -14.97 -10.68 1.54
CA ASP A 25 -14.50 -11.71 0.60
C ASP A 25 -15.55 -12.01 -0.46
N GLU A 26 -16.83 -12.06 -0.06
CA GLU A 26 -17.93 -12.27 -0.99
C GLU A 26 -18.04 -11.15 -2.01
N GLN A 27 -17.92 -9.90 -1.55
CA GLN A 27 -17.99 -8.73 -2.44
C GLN A 27 -16.82 -8.68 -3.41
N LYS A 28 -15.66 -9.14 -3.02
CA LYS A 28 -14.48 -9.21 -3.90
C LYS A 28 -14.69 -10.24 -5.02
N ASN A 29 -15.45 -11.28 -4.75
CA ASN A 29 -15.90 -12.24 -5.76
C ASN A 29 -14.75 -12.82 -6.59
N GLU A 30 -13.65 -13.16 -5.94
CA GLU A 30 -12.44 -13.71 -6.57
C GLU A 30 -11.83 -12.82 -7.66
N LYS A 31 -12.41 -11.65 -7.90
CA LYS A 31 -11.94 -10.71 -8.93
C LYS A 31 -10.95 -9.70 -8.35
N ILE A 32 -11.03 -9.46 -7.05
CA ILE A 32 -10.19 -8.50 -6.33
C ILE A 32 -9.60 -9.24 -5.14
N GLN A 33 -8.29 -9.17 -4.99
CA GLN A 33 -7.60 -9.80 -3.87
C GLN A 33 -7.64 -8.92 -2.63
N MET A 34 -7.49 -7.60 -2.79
CA MET A 34 -7.55 -6.65 -1.70
C MET A 34 -8.03 -5.30 -2.21
N TYR A 35 -8.86 -4.64 -1.43
CA TYR A 35 -9.24 -3.24 -1.64
C TYR A 35 -9.34 -2.61 -0.26
N ALA A 36 -8.41 -1.72 0.06
CA ALA A 36 -8.25 -1.21 1.43
C ALA A 36 -7.75 0.22 1.44
N GLU A 37 -8.13 0.95 2.49
CA GLU A 37 -7.51 2.23 2.82
C GLU A 37 -6.34 1.93 3.76
N VAL A 38 -5.17 2.44 3.43
CA VAL A 38 -3.94 2.20 4.21
C VAL A 38 -3.49 3.50 4.84
N THR A 39 -3.12 3.44 6.12
CA THR A 39 -2.55 4.57 6.85
C THR A 39 -1.16 4.19 7.33
N ILE A 40 -0.19 5.01 6.94
CA ILE A 40 1.22 4.87 7.34
C ILE A 40 1.56 6.09 8.20
N PRO A 41 1.77 5.93 9.51
CA PRO A 41 2.14 7.06 10.35
C PRO A 41 3.46 7.70 9.94
N GLU A 42 3.69 8.92 10.39
CA GLU A 42 4.94 9.63 10.15
C GLU A 42 6.14 8.77 10.57
N GLY A 43 7.13 8.67 9.69
CA GLY A 43 8.33 7.88 9.92
C GLY A 43 8.18 6.38 9.73
N ALA A 44 6.97 5.88 9.50
CA ALA A 44 6.73 4.47 9.26
C ALA A 44 6.89 4.12 7.77
N SER A 45 7.00 2.83 7.48
CA SER A 45 7.23 2.37 6.12
C SER A 45 6.67 0.98 5.88
N LEU A 46 6.43 0.68 4.59
CA LEU A 46 6.25 -0.68 4.10
C LEU A 46 7.56 -1.11 3.46
N GLY A 47 8.12 -2.24 3.89
CA GLY A 47 9.35 -2.76 3.32
C GLY A 47 9.17 -3.20 1.87
N ILE A 48 10.27 -3.37 1.18
CA ILE A 48 10.26 -3.83 -0.21
C ILE A 48 9.75 -5.26 -0.26
N HIS A 49 8.75 -5.51 -1.11
CA HIS A 49 8.16 -6.82 -1.28
C HIS A 49 7.78 -7.06 -2.74
N ARG A 50 7.78 -8.32 -3.14
CA ARG A 50 7.49 -8.72 -4.52
C ARG A 50 6.05 -9.21 -4.61
N HIS A 51 5.36 -8.77 -5.67
CA HIS A 51 4.05 -9.30 -6.01
C HIS A 51 4.21 -10.49 -6.96
N ARG A 52 3.56 -11.61 -6.61
CA ARG A 52 3.56 -12.83 -7.43
C ARG A 52 2.15 -13.33 -7.59
N GLY A 53 1.70 -13.44 -8.83
CA GLY A 53 0.32 -13.84 -9.13
C GLY A 53 -0.69 -12.73 -8.96
N ASN A 54 -0.23 -11.50 -8.80
CA ASN A 54 -1.10 -10.33 -8.66
C ASN A 54 -0.35 -9.07 -9.03
N ALA A 55 -1.08 -7.96 -9.09
CA ALA A 55 -0.53 -6.62 -9.28
C ALA A 55 -1.19 -5.70 -8.26
N GLU A 56 -0.54 -4.61 -7.90
CA GLU A 56 -1.07 -3.67 -6.91
C GLU A 56 -0.95 -2.23 -7.37
N SER A 57 -2.03 -1.46 -7.17
CA SER A 57 -2.05 -0.03 -7.44
C SER A 57 -2.35 0.72 -6.15
N TYR A 58 -1.63 1.82 -5.91
CA TYR A 58 -1.94 2.77 -4.85
C TYR A 58 -2.45 4.07 -5.46
N TYR A 59 -3.43 4.66 -4.81
CA TYR A 59 -3.88 6.02 -5.11
C TYR A 59 -3.70 6.84 -3.83
N ILE A 60 -2.82 7.83 -3.87
CA ILE A 60 -2.44 8.60 -2.68
C ILE A 60 -3.52 9.64 -2.37
N LEU A 61 -4.08 9.56 -1.17
CA LEU A 61 -5.14 10.46 -0.71
C LEU A 61 -4.59 11.65 0.05
N ALA A 62 -3.55 11.44 0.85
CA ALA A 62 -2.97 12.49 1.69
C ALA A 62 -1.53 12.14 2.02
N GLY A 63 -0.69 13.14 2.13
CA GLY A 63 0.69 12.97 2.56
C GLY A 63 1.67 12.88 1.40
N THR A 64 2.93 12.60 1.75
CA THR A 64 4.04 12.48 0.80
C THR A 64 4.83 11.24 1.19
N ASP A 65 5.25 10.47 0.20
CA ASP A 65 6.07 9.29 0.45
C ASP A 65 7.21 9.17 -0.55
N LEU A 66 8.21 8.39 -0.15
CA LEU A 66 9.29 7.98 -1.01
C LEU A 66 8.97 6.56 -1.45
N TYR A 67 8.64 6.39 -2.71
CA TYR A 67 8.19 5.12 -3.28
C TYR A 67 9.33 4.45 -4.03
N THR A 68 9.51 3.16 -3.81
CA THR A 68 10.51 2.37 -4.52
C THR A 68 9.80 1.42 -5.48
N ASP A 69 10.16 1.52 -6.75
CA ASP A 69 9.57 0.74 -7.84
C ASP A 69 10.70 0.01 -8.56
N ASP A 70 10.84 -1.29 -8.26
CA ASP A 70 11.86 -2.15 -8.88
C ASP A 70 13.27 -1.53 -8.84
N GLY A 71 13.64 -1.00 -7.66
CA GLY A 71 14.95 -0.40 -7.46
C GLY A 71 15.04 1.08 -7.80
N LYS A 72 13.99 1.65 -8.39
CA LYS A 72 13.94 3.09 -8.65
C LYS A 72 13.13 3.76 -7.55
N THR A 73 13.65 4.86 -7.03
CA THR A 73 13.02 5.57 -5.92
C THR A 73 12.63 6.99 -6.37
N TYR A 74 11.40 7.38 -6.08
CA TYR A 74 10.91 8.72 -6.39
C TYR A 74 9.84 9.14 -5.39
N GLU A 75 9.65 10.46 -5.30
CA GLU A 75 8.68 11.04 -4.39
C GLU A 75 7.28 10.99 -4.99
N VAL A 76 6.30 10.66 -4.16
CA VAL A 76 4.90 10.51 -4.56
C VAL A 76 4.04 11.34 -3.60
N HIS A 77 2.99 12.00 -4.13
CA HIS A 77 2.17 12.96 -3.39
C HIS A 77 0.68 12.63 -3.56
N ALA A 78 -0.15 13.29 -2.76
CA ALA A 78 -1.60 13.20 -2.90
C ALA A 78 -2.02 13.46 -4.35
N GLY A 79 -2.90 12.59 -4.87
CA GLY A 79 -3.35 12.65 -6.25
C GLY A 79 -2.57 11.78 -7.21
N ASP A 80 -1.39 11.28 -6.79
CA ASP A 80 -0.58 10.40 -7.63
C ASP A 80 -1.04 8.95 -7.52
N THR A 81 -0.78 8.17 -8.57
CA THR A 81 -0.99 6.73 -8.54
C THR A 81 0.32 6.00 -8.80
N THR A 82 0.44 4.81 -8.23
CA THR A 82 1.55 3.90 -8.49
C THR A 82 1.01 2.58 -8.98
N TYR A 83 1.85 1.80 -9.65
CA TYR A 83 1.46 0.48 -10.12
C TYR A 83 2.66 -0.46 -10.02
N CYS A 84 2.46 -1.58 -9.33
CA CYS A 84 3.45 -2.64 -9.22
C CYS A 84 2.91 -3.87 -9.96
N ALA A 85 3.49 -4.18 -11.10
CA ALA A 85 3.05 -5.30 -11.94
C ALA A 85 3.42 -6.63 -11.30
N ASP A 86 2.77 -7.68 -11.75
CA ASP A 86 3.09 -9.05 -11.34
C ASP A 86 4.58 -9.32 -11.61
N GLY A 87 5.27 -9.85 -10.61
CA GLY A 87 6.69 -10.16 -10.68
C GLY A 87 7.61 -9.01 -10.26
N HIS A 88 7.07 -7.82 -10.04
CA HIS A 88 7.85 -6.64 -9.65
C HIS A 88 7.83 -6.42 -8.15
N CYS A 89 8.74 -5.57 -7.67
CA CYS A 89 8.88 -5.23 -6.26
C CYS A 89 8.54 -3.77 -6.01
N HIS A 90 7.96 -3.48 -4.87
CA HIS A 90 7.78 -2.11 -4.43
C HIS A 90 7.78 -2.01 -2.90
N GLY A 91 7.90 -0.77 -2.42
CA GLY A 91 7.78 -0.41 -1.02
C GLY A 91 7.69 1.10 -0.92
N LEU A 92 7.42 1.61 0.26
CA LEU A 92 7.38 3.06 0.47
C LEU A 92 7.69 3.44 1.91
N GLU A 93 8.11 4.70 2.06
CA GLU A 93 8.38 5.30 3.36
C GLU A 93 7.63 6.62 3.46
N ASN A 94 6.96 6.83 4.59
CA ASN A 94 6.32 8.12 4.84
C ASN A 94 7.39 9.14 5.22
N THR A 95 7.68 10.06 4.30
CA THR A 95 8.70 11.10 4.48
C THR A 95 8.09 12.46 4.78
N GLY A 96 6.77 12.55 4.83
CA GLY A 96 6.08 13.81 5.10
C GLY A 96 5.78 14.01 6.59
N ASP A 97 5.06 15.07 6.87
CA ASP A 97 4.56 15.37 8.20
C ASP A 97 3.15 14.79 8.34
N GLY A 98 2.92 14.04 9.41
CA GLY A 98 1.62 13.43 9.67
C GLY A 98 1.42 12.12 8.90
N ASP A 99 0.18 11.67 8.85
CA ASP A 99 -0.16 10.37 8.26
C ASP A 99 -0.14 10.41 6.73
N LEU A 100 0.40 9.34 6.16
CA LEU A 100 0.24 9.04 4.74
C LEU A 100 -0.98 8.14 4.60
N LYS A 101 -1.90 8.50 3.70
CA LYS A 101 -3.09 7.70 3.43
C LYS A 101 -3.22 7.40 1.95
N PHE A 102 -3.53 6.16 1.63
CA PHE A 102 -3.74 5.78 0.24
C PHE A 102 -4.72 4.62 0.12
N MET A 103 -5.33 4.52 -1.07
CA MET A 103 -6.13 3.36 -1.43
C MET A 103 -5.22 2.33 -2.07
N ALA A 104 -5.36 1.08 -1.65
CA ALA A 104 -4.60 -0.03 -2.20
C ALA A 104 -5.54 -1.04 -2.83
N LEU A 105 -5.24 -1.42 -4.07
CA LEU A 105 -6.03 -2.40 -4.83
C LEU A 105 -5.07 -3.48 -5.33
N ILE A 106 -5.34 -4.73 -4.95
CA ILE A 106 -4.59 -5.88 -5.45
C ILE A 106 -5.51 -6.68 -6.36
N ILE A 107 -5.07 -6.86 -7.60
CA ILE A 107 -5.81 -7.56 -8.65
C ILE A 107 -5.09 -8.87 -8.94
N PRO A 108 -5.74 -10.04 -8.81
CA PRO A 108 -5.11 -11.31 -9.15
C PRO A 108 -4.84 -11.39 -10.66
N SER A 109 -3.76 -12.05 -11.00
CA SER A 109 -3.38 -12.26 -12.40
C SER A 109 -4.18 -13.38 -13.04
#